data_4e59f2ffb4c590bd41f17dd9dd15b952
#
_entry.id   4e59f2ffb4c590bd41f17dd9dd15b952
#
_cell.length_a   1.000
_cell.length_b   1.000
_cell.length_c   1.000
_cell.angle_alpha   90.00
_cell.angle_beta   90.00
_cell.angle_gamma   90.00
#
_symmetry.space_group_name_H-M   'P 1'
#
loop_
_entity.id
_entity.type
_entity.pdbx_description
1 polymer ?
#
loop_
_entity_poly.entity_id
_entity_poly.type
_entity_poly.pdbx_seq_one_letter_code
_entity_poly.pdbx_strand_id
1 'polypeptide(L)'
;MPTKKSIAFVTNTSWSIYKFRLYLIETLISKGYSIYVLAPRDKYTAQFSDLPGVTYIELTKFKGRSLSPLHDLALYRELLHHYNRIRPDLIFHYTVKANLFGALAAARARIPAVCVVTGLGYTFAGKGWLQSTVKILYKRACRKCTEVWFLNEDDRHFFTEERLVAPGRTFVLPGEGVDSVAFFPAPFEPGKPAVTFLLIGRIIRHKGIYEFVRAAELLRQQGLAIRCQLLGFYDDGNPVAIPRHKVEEWSSRRILTYLGHTDDVAPFIEQADCIVLPSYREGLPLSLLEGASMCKALIAADTPGCRTLIEEGVNGYLCREKDAEDLAKKMAVYYHLPAAAKRQMGIEARDKVLAGFTRERIAGIYLQKIDSLLARPVVSGTSAITNS
;
A
#
# COMPACT_ATOMS: atom_id res chain seq x y z
N MET A 1 -3.40 -36.58 -13.84
CA MET A 1 -3.10 -35.68 -12.70
C MET A 1 -3.93 -34.45 -12.89
N PRO A 2 -4.62 -33.88 -11.88
CA PRO A 2 -5.30 -32.61 -12.03
C PRO A 2 -4.27 -31.55 -12.45
N THR A 3 -4.58 -30.77 -13.49
CA THR A 3 -3.70 -29.71 -13.96
C THR A 3 -3.49 -28.72 -12.83
N LYS A 4 -2.21 -28.44 -12.51
CA LYS A 4 -1.83 -27.50 -11.46
C LYS A 4 -2.41 -26.12 -11.79
N LYS A 5 -3.26 -25.57 -10.91
CA LYS A 5 -3.86 -24.24 -11.10
C LYS A 5 -2.78 -23.17 -11.06
N SER A 6 -2.97 -22.13 -11.85
CA SER A 6 -1.99 -21.06 -12.02
C SER A 6 -2.58 -19.67 -11.78
N ILE A 7 -1.82 -18.81 -11.10
CA ILE A 7 -2.21 -17.46 -10.73
C ILE A 7 -1.19 -16.47 -11.26
N ALA A 8 -1.66 -15.38 -11.85
CA ALA A 8 -0.81 -14.30 -12.33
C ALA A 8 -0.95 -13.03 -11.45
N PHE A 9 0.18 -12.43 -11.09
CA PHE A 9 0.27 -11.16 -10.39
C PHE A 9 0.86 -10.12 -11.35
N VAL A 10 0.12 -9.04 -11.58
CA VAL A 10 0.49 -8.00 -12.56
C VAL A 10 0.62 -6.65 -11.88
N THR A 11 1.77 -6.01 -12.00
CA THR A 11 2.07 -4.74 -11.32
C THR A 11 3.03 -3.86 -12.12
N ASN A 12 3.24 -2.63 -11.64
CA ASN A 12 4.12 -1.65 -12.26
C ASN A 12 5.58 -1.71 -11.83
N THR A 13 5.94 -2.54 -10.83
CA THR A 13 7.34 -2.76 -10.36
C THR A 13 7.47 -4.14 -9.74
N SER A 14 8.61 -4.81 -9.92
CA SER A 14 8.92 -6.07 -9.23
C SER A 14 9.07 -5.84 -7.72
N TRP A 15 9.59 -4.68 -7.33
CA TRP A 15 9.69 -4.26 -5.92
C TRP A 15 8.36 -4.39 -5.17
N SER A 16 7.24 -4.00 -5.78
CA SER A 16 5.93 -4.05 -5.10
C SER A 16 5.44 -5.47 -4.85
N ILE A 17 5.83 -6.43 -5.69
CA ILE A 17 5.55 -7.85 -5.43
C ILE A 17 6.50 -8.36 -4.33
N TYR A 18 7.79 -8.08 -4.44
CA TYR A 18 8.78 -8.49 -3.47
C TYR A 18 8.43 -7.98 -2.05
N LYS A 19 8.21 -6.68 -1.90
CA LYS A 19 7.98 -6.06 -0.59
C LYS A 19 6.64 -6.46 0.04
N PHE A 20 5.58 -6.62 -0.75
CA PHE A 20 4.23 -6.77 -0.20
C PHE A 20 3.63 -8.17 -0.37
N ARG A 21 4.12 -8.99 -1.32
CA ARG A 21 3.41 -10.21 -1.74
C ARG A 21 4.28 -11.46 -1.82
N LEU A 22 5.58 -11.35 -1.50
CA LEU A 22 6.48 -12.51 -1.57
C LEU A 22 5.96 -13.64 -0.67
N TYR A 23 5.61 -13.34 0.57
CA TYR A 23 5.05 -14.33 1.50
C TYR A 23 3.75 -14.98 0.98
N LEU A 24 2.87 -14.20 0.36
CA LEU A 24 1.66 -14.72 -0.27
C LEU A 24 2.01 -15.67 -1.42
N ILE A 25 2.97 -15.31 -2.27
CA ILE A 25 3.44 -16.13 -3.39
C ILE A 25 4.01 -17.46 -2.87
N GLU A 26 4.89 -17.43 -1.87
CA GLU A 26 5.45 -18.63 -1.24
C GLU A 26 4.36 -19.52 -0.65
N THR A 27 3.38 -18.90 0.04
CA THR A 27 2.23 -19.61 0.58
C THR A 27 1.41 -20.27 -0.52
N LEU A 28 1.13 -19.60 -1.62
CA LEU A 28 0.40 -20.19 -2.76
C LEU A 28 1.16 -21.35 -3.41
N ILE A 29 2.48 -21.21 -3.57
CA ILE A 29 3.34 -22.29 -4.07
C ILE A 29 3.27 -23.51 -3.17
N SER A 30 3.34 -23.34 -1.85
CA SER A 30 3.22 -24.43 -0.87
C SER A 30 1.87 -25.15 -0.93
N LYS A 31 0.81 -24.45 -1.41
CA LYS A 31 -0.53 -24.99 -1.66
C LYS A 31 -0.68 -25.61 -3.06
N GLY A 32 0.39 -25.65 -3.82
CA GLY A 32 0.41 -26.33 -5.12
C GLY A 32 0.07 -25.46 -6.33
N TYR A 33 -0.06 -24.13 -6.18
CA TYR A 33 -0.27 -23.22 -7.31
C TYR A 33 1.03 -22.98 -8.09
N SER A 34 0.90 -22.71 -9.40
CA SER A 34 1.96 -22.13 -10.22
C SER A 34 1.76 -20.63 -10.30
N ILE A 35 2.83 -19.86 -10.16
CA ILE A 35 2.74 -18.41 -10.08
C ILE A 35 3.44 -17.74 -11.28
N TYR A 36 2.74 -16.80 -11.91
CA TYR A 36 3.31 -15.89 -12.89
C TYR A 36 3.41 -14.50 -12.29
N VAL A 37 4.58 -13.86 -12.36
CA VAL A 37 4.79 -12.46 -11.99
C VAL A 37 5.07 -11.66 -13.25
N LEU A 38 4.17 -10.71 -13.57
CA LEU A 38 4.31 -9.84 -14.73
C LEU A 38 4.58 -8.40 -14.25
N ALA A 39 5.79 -7.90 -14.45
CA ALA A 39 6.20 -6.56 -14.03
C ALA A 39 7.35 -6.05 -14.90
N PRO A 40 7.60 -4.73 -14.96
CA PRO A 40 8.86 -4.19 -15.46
C PRO A 40 10.06 -4.71 -14.69
N ARG A 41 11.19 -4.87 -15.37
CA ARG A 41 12.44 -5.28 -14.75
C ARG A 41 12.99 -4.20 -13.81
N ASP A 42 13.36 -4.60 -12.59
CA ASP A 42 14.06 -3.75 -11.62
C ASP A 42 15.05 -4.60 -10.79
N LYS A 43 15.73 -4.00 -9.81
CA LYS A 43 16.75 -4.68 -8.99
C LYS A 43 16.19 -5.89 -8.19
N TYR A 44 14.87 -5.97 -7.99
CA TYR A 44 14.23 -7.05 -7.24
C TYR A 44 13.79 -8.22 -8.13
N THR A 45 13.95 -8.11 -9.45
CA THR A 45 13.54 -9.16 -10.39
C THR A 45 14.27 -10.49 -10.12
N ALA A 46 15.55 -10.43 -9.75
CA ALA A 46 16.35 -11.63 -9.42
C ALA A 46 15.74 -12.47 -8.29
N GLN A 47 15.01 -11.83 -7.37
CA GLN A 47 14.35 -12.52 -6.24
C GLN A 47 13.27 -13.52 -6.68
N PHE A 48 12.77 -13.38 -7.92
CA PHE A 48 11.76 -14.29 -8.48
C PHE A 48 12.36 -15.34 -9.40
N SER A 49 13.52 -15.07 -10.00
CA SER A 49 14.17 -15.96 -10.97
C SER A 49 14.55 -17.29 -10.33
N ASP A 50 14.92 -17.26 -9.06
CA ASP A 50 15.42 -18.40 -8.31
C ASP A 50 14.34 -19.06 -7.43
N LEU A 51 13.11 -18.52 -7.43
CA LEU A 51 12.01 -19.04 -6.62
C LEU A 51 11.29 -20.17 -7.36
N PRO A 52 11.41 -21.44 -6.92
CA PRO A 52 10.74 -22.57 -7.57
C PRO A 52 9.21 -22.38 -7.59
N GLY A 53 8.61 -22.59 -8.75
CA GLY A 53 7.16 -22.42 -8.92
C GLY A 53 6.73 -21.02 -9.35
N VAL A 54 7.66 -20.08 -9.50
CA VAL A 54 7.43 -18.76 -10.08
C VAL A 54 8.00 -18.68 -11.50
N THR A 55 7.23 -18.10 -12.40
CA THR A 55 7.69 -17.68 -13.73
C THR A 55 7.58 -16.17 -13.83
N TYR A 56 8.73 -15.49 -13.90
CA TYR A 56 8.77 -14.04 -14.13
C TYR A 56 8.64 -13.73 -15.63
N ILE A 57 7.81 -12.75 -15.95
CA ILE A 57 7.60 -12.23 -17.30
C ILE A 57 7.80 -10.72 -17.28
N GLU A 58 8.80 -10.25 -18.02
CA GLU A 58 9.11 -8.85 -18.13
C GLU A 58 8.05 -8.09 -18.97
N LEU A 59 7.53 -6.98 -18.43
CA LEU A 59 6.67 -6.04 -19.13
C LEU A 59 7.49 -4.85 -19.64
N THR A 60 7.79 -4.82 -20.93
CA THR A 60 8.63 -3.78 -21.56
C THR A 60 7.86 -2.51 -21.89
N LYS A 61 6.53 -2.59 -22.05
CA LYS A 61 5.66 -1.47 -22.40
C LYS A 61 5.02 -0.80 -21.19
N PHE A 62 5.25 -1.29 -19.97
CA PHE A 62 4.66 -0.73 -18.77
C PHE A 62 5.38 0.57 -18.35
N LYS A 63 4.88 1.71 -18.78
CA LYS A 63 5.36 3.05 -18.39
C LYS A 63 4.38 3.67 -17.39
N GLY A 64 4.61 3.45 -16.09
CA GLY A 64 3.68 3.80 -15.00
C GLY A 64 3.23 5.26 -14.96
N ARG A 65 4.12 6.20 -15.27
CA ARG A 65 3.87 7.66 -15.22
C ARG A 65 3.44 8.29 -16.56
N SER A 66 3.51 7.55 -17.67
CA SER A 66 3.11 8.08 -18.98
C SER A 66 1.60 8.27 -19.06
N LEU A 67 1.15 9.39 -19.63
CA LEU A 67 -0.26 9.65 -19.96
C LEU A 67 -0.54 9.46 -21.47
N SER A 68 0.39 8.86 -22.22
CA SER A 68 0.26 8.65 -23.66
C SER A 68 -0.68 7.49 -23.97
N PRO A 69 -1.78 7.72 -24.73
CA PRO A 69 -2.69 6.65 -25.16
C PRO A 69 -2.00 5.55 -25.99
N LEU A 70 -0.95 5.91 -26.76
CA LEU A 70 -0.19 4.94 -27.55
C LEU A 70 0.60 3.97 -26.65
N HIS A 71 1.20 4.47 -25.55
CA HIS A 71 1.86 3.62 -24.59
C HIS A 71 0.86 2.70 -23.86
N ASP A 72 -0.32 3.21 -23.57
CA ASP A 72 -1.38 2.46 -22.91
C ASP A 72 -1.95 1.35 -23.82
N LEU A 73 -2.09 1.63 -25.12
CA LEU A 73 -2.46 0.62 -26.11
C LEU A 73 -1.36 -0.44 -26.29
N ALA A 74 -0.09 -0.03 -26.27
CA ALA A 74 1.03 -0.95 -26.34
C ALA A 74 1.06 -1.88 -25.12
N LEU A 75 0.84 -1.35 -23.90
CA LEU A 75 0.72 -2.14 -22.68
C LEU A 75 -0.46 -3.12 -22.76
N TYR A 76 -1.63 -2.67 -23.19
CA TYR A 76 -2.80 -3.54 -23.38
C TYR A 76 -2.49 -4.72 -24.31
N ARG A 77 -1.83 -4.47 -25.46
CA ARG A 77 -1.46 -5.51 -26.43
C ARG A 77 -0.43 -6.49 -25.86
N GLU A 78 0.56 -5.99 -25.11
CA GLU A 78 1.58 -6.81 -24.44
C GLU A 78 0.93 -7.74 -23.41
N LEU A 79 0.05 -7.19 -22.55
CA LEU A 79 -0.68 -7.99 -21.56
C LEU A 79 -1.57 -9.04 -22.22
N LEU A 80 -2.32 -8.68 -23.26
CA LEU A 80 -3.17 -9.62 -24.00
C LEU A 80 -2.36 -10.76 -24.65
N HIS A 81 -1.19 -10.44 -25.21
CA HIS A 81 -0.28 -11.44 -25.76
C HIS A 81 0.17 -12.44 -24.70
N HIS A 82 0.65 -11.94 -23.54
CA HIS A 82 1.08 -12.81 -22.45
C HIS A 82 -0.06 -13.64 -21.89
N TYR A 83 -1.23 -13.07 -21.67
CA TYR A 83 -2.39 -13.80 -21.14
C TYR A 83 -2.86 -14.92 -22.08
N ASN A 84 -2.86 -14.68 -23.38
CA ASN A 84 -3.18 -15.75 -24.35
C ASN A 84 -2.13 -16.86 -24.36
N ARG A 85 -0.86 -16.54 -24.07
CA ARG A 85 0.23 -17.51 -24.05
C ARG A 85 0.25 -18.36 -22.77
N ILE A 86 0.11 -17.72 -21.60
CA ILE A 86 0.24 -18.42 -20.31
C ILE A 86 -1.09 -18.97 -19.79
N ARG A 87 -2.23 -18.39 -20.20
CA ARG A 87 -3.59 -18.81 -19.83
C ARG A 87 -3.76 -19.10 -18.33
N PRO A 88 -3.44 -18.15 -17.42
CA PRO A 88 -3.59 -18.38 -16.00
C PRO A 88 -5.07 -18.57 -15.61
N ASP A 89 -5.33 -19.33 -14.56
CA ASP A 89 -6.71 -19.56 -14.06
C ASP A 89 -7.29 -18.32 -13.39
N LEU A 90 -6.44 -17.45 -12.82
CA LEU A 90 -6.84 -16.19 -12.17
C LEU A 90 -5.73 -15.15 -12.28
N ILE A 91 -6.11 -13.87 -12.46
CA ILE A 91 -5.17 -12.76 -12.51
C ILE A 91 -5.49 -11.73 -11.43
N PHE A 92 -4.47 -11.33 -10.66
CA PHE A 92 -4.53 -10.16 -9.77
C PHE A 92 -3.79 -8.99 -10.41
N HIS A 93 -4.49 -7.87 -10.57
CA HIS A 93 -3.92 -6.61 -11.05
C HIS A 93 -3.72 -5.64 -9.89
N TYR A 94 -2.55 -5.04 -9.83
CA TYR A 94 -2.22 -4.02 -8.83
C TYR A 94 -1.78 -2.74 -9.51
N THR A 95 -2.14 -1.60 -8.92
CA THR A 95 -1.89 -0.26 -9.45
C THR A 95 -2.80 0.13 -10.64
N VAL A 96 -2.90 1.45 -10.87
CA VAL A 96 -3.91 2.02 -11.78
C VAL A 96 -3.86 1.41 -13.18
N LYS A 97 -2.68 1.39 -13.85
CA LYS A 97 -2.59 0.93 -15.24
C LYS A 97 -2.79 -0.58 -15.38
N ALA A 98 -2.29 -1.37 -14.43
CA ALA A 98 -2.56 -2.81 -14.41
C ALA A 98 -4.07 -3.07 -14.22
N ASN A 99 -4.72 -2.36 -13.29
CA ASN A 99 -6.16 -2.45 -13.09
C ASN A 99 -6.96 -2.09 -14.35
N LEU A 100 -6.57 -1.01 -15.05
CA LEU A 100 -7.30 -0.55 -16.23
C LEU A 100 -7.07 -1.47 -17.45
N PHE A 101 -5.83 -1.55 -17.88
CA PHE A 101 -5.50 -2.22 -19.14
C PHE A 101 -5.39 -3.74 -18.99
N GLY A 102 -4.94 -4.21 -17.81
CA GLY A 102 -4.91 -5.64 -17.49
C GLY A 102 -6.30 -6.26 -17.41
N ALA A 103 -7.26 -5.58 -16.76
CA ALA A 103 -8.63 -6.06 -16.70
C ALA A 103 -9.28 -6.17 -18.10
N LEU A 104 -9.06 -5.18 -18.96
CA LEU A 104 -9.56 -5.22 -20.33
C LEU A 104 -8.91 -6.35 -21.16
N ALA A 105 -7.60 -6.57 -20.98
CA ALA A 105 -6.87 -7.65 -21.64
C ALA A 105 -7.34 -9.03 -21.12
N ALA A 106 -7.52 -9.19 -19.81
CA ALA A 106 -8.02 -10.41 -19.18
C ALA A 106 -9.44 -10.75 -19.69
N ALA A 107 -10.32 -9.76 -19.75
CA ALA A 107 -11.66 -9.95 -20.29
C ALA A 107 -11.65 -10.39 -21.77
N ARG A 108 -10.74 -9.82 -22.58
CA ARG A 108 -10.59 -10.21 -23.99
C ARG A 108 -10.04 -11.64 -24.13
N ALA A 109 -9.15 -12.03 -23.22
CA ALA A 109 -8.62 -13.38 -23.13
C ALA A 109 -9.58 -14.38 -22.47
N ARG A 110 -10.71 -13.93 -21.91
CA ARG A 110 -11.70 -14.70 -21.14
C ARG A 110 -11.09 -15.37 -19.90
N ILE A 111 -10.24 -14.63 -19.18
CA ILE A 111 -9.60 -15.10 -17.95
C ILE A 111 -10.19 -14.31 -16.77
N PRO A 112 -10.61 -14.98 -15.68
CA PRO A 112 -11.05 -14.32 -14.46
C PRO A 112 -9.98 -13.38 -13.90
N ALA A 113 -10.38 -12.18 -13.46
CA ALA A 113 -9.42 -11.20 -12.96
C ALA A 113 -9.99 -10.40 -11.78
N VAL A 114 -9.10 -10.07 -10.86
CA VAL A 114 -9.34 -9.19 -9.70
C VAL A 114 -8.52 -7.92 -9.87
N CYS A 115 -9.17 -6.77 -9.73
CA CYS A 115 -8.50 -5.48 -9.63
C CYS A 115 -8.30 -5.12 -8.17
N VAL A 116 -7.06 -5.01 -7.70
CA VAL A 116 -6.73 -4.57 -6.34
C VAL A 116 -6.39 -3.08 -6.36
N VAL A 117 -7.24 -2.27 -5.75
CA VAL A 117 -7.06 -0.83 -5.60
C VAL A 117 -6.30 -0.58 -4.30
N THR A 118 -4.99 -0.40 -4.40
CA THR A 118 -4.08 -0.23 -3.26
C THR A 118 -4.08 1.20 -2.69
N GLY A 119 -5.01 2.02 -3.12
CA GLY A 119 -5.21 3.42 -2.78
C GLY A 119 -5.52 4.24 -4.03
N LEU A 120 -6.33 5.29 -3.88
CA LEU A 120 -6.81 6.07 -5.03
C LEU A 120 -5.73 7.01 -5.60
N GLY A 121 -4.66 7.27 -4.85
CA GLY A 121 -3.53 8.07 -5.29
C GLY A 121 -3.91 9.45 -5.86
N TYR A 122 -2.99 10.04 -6.63
CA TYR A 122 -3.20 11.36 -7.25
C TYR A 122 -4.32 11.41 -8.29
N THR A 123 -4.58 10.29 -8.93
CA THR A 123 -5.49 10.19 -10.05
C THR A 123 -6.91 10.58 -9.68
N PHE A 124 -7.26 10.43 -8.40
CA PHE A 124 -8.56 10.79 -7.84
C PHE A 124 -8.53 12.04 -6.95
N ALA A 125 -7.35 12.55 -6.60
CA ALA A 125 -7.21 13.76 -5.77
C ALA A 125 -7.34 15.06 -6.57
N GLY A 126 -7.14 15.02 -7.90
CA GLY A 126 -7.28 16.19 -8.79
C GLY A 126 -8.73 16.48 -9.16
N LYS A 127 -9.03 17.74 -9.49
CA LYS A 127 -10.29 18.14 -10.13
C LYS A 127 -10.03 18.35 -11.63
N GLY A 128 -10.94 17.89 -12.50
CA GLY A 128 -10.88 18.19 -13.92
C GLY A 128 -11.04 16.98 -14.85
N TRP A 129 -10.78 17.20 -16.14
CA TRP A 129 -11.01 16.21 -17.20
C TRP A 129 -10.24 14.90 -17.02
N LEU A 130 -9.03 14.94 -16.45
CA LEU A 130 -8.22 13.74 -16.19
C LEU A 130 -8.91 12.80 -15.20
N GLN A 131 -9.45 13.33 -14.10
CA GLN A 131 -10.20 12.55 -13.12
C GLN A 131 -11.43 11.90 -13.76
N SER A 132 -12.18 12.65 -14.57
CA SER A 132 -13.37 12.14 -15.27
C SER A 132 -13.01 11.02 -16.24
N THR A 133 -11.93 11.18 -17.01
CA THR A 133 -11.42 10.15 -17.91
C THR A 133 -11.04 8.87 -17.15
N VAL A 134 -10.32 9.01 -16.04
CA VAL A 134 -9.91 7.86 -15.21
C VAL A 134 -11.13 7.17 -14.61
N LYS A 135 -12.14 7.91 -14.12
CA LYS A 135 -13.40 7.31 -13.64
C LYS A 135 -14.10 6.48 -14.74
N ILE A 136 -14.18 7.00 -15.97
CA ILE A 136 -14.77 6.28 -17.11
C ILE A 136 -13.98 5.00 -17.39
N LEU A 137 -12.66 5.08 -17.43
CA LEU A 137 -11.81 3.91 -17.64
C LEU A 137 -11.95 2.86 -16.53
N TYR A 138 -11.96 3.29 -15.25
CA TYR A 138 -12.21 2.39 -14.12
C TYR A 138 -13.58 1.74 -14.21
N LYS A 139 -14.63 2.50 -14.54
CA LYS A 139 -15.98 1.94 -14.72
C LYS A 139 -16.00 0.84 -15.78
N ARG A 140 -15.29 1.04 -16.89
CA ARG A 140 -15.15 0.02 -17.95
C ARG A 140 -14.36 -1.20 -17.49
N ALA A 141 -13.22 -0.98 -16.84
CA ALA A 141 -12.35 -2.05 -16.34
C ALA A 141 -13.04 -2.87 -15.24
N CYS A 142 -13.61 -2.21 -14.22
CA CYS A 142 -14.30 -2.86 -13.12
C CYS A 142 -15.51 -3.70 -13.57
N ARG A 143 -16.22 -3.28 -14.63
CA ARG A 143 -17.31 -4.08 -15.21
C ARG A 143 -16.82 -5.41 -15.82
N LYS A 144 -15.54 -5.50 -16.16
CA LYS A 144 -14.93 -6.68 -16.80
C LYS A 144 -14.21 -7.59 -15.80
N CYS A 145 -13.86 -7.09 -14.60
CA CYS A 145 -13.26 -7.91 -13.55
C CYS A 145 -14.29 -8.81 -12.88
N THR A 146 -13.84 -9.91 -12.30
CA THR A 146 -14.65 -10.78 -11.44
C THR A 146 -14.99 -10.07 -10.13
N GLU A 147 -14.00 -9.50 -9.47
CA GLU A 147 -14.14 -8.67 -8.28
C GLU A 147 -13.18 -7.47 -8.31
N VAL A 148 -13.49 -6.45 -7.50
CA VAL A 148 -12.61 -5.29 -7.23
C VAL A 148 -12.36 -5.24 -5.74
N TRP A 149 -11.08 -5.30 -5.35
CA TRP A 149 -10.66 -5.31 -3.96
C TRP A 149 -10.07 -3.96 -3.56
N PHE A 150 -10.33 -3.56 -2.33
CA PHE A 150 -9.86 -2.31 -1.74
C PHE A 150 -9.10 -2.62 -0.45
N LEU A 151 -8.24 -1.71 0.01
CA LEU A 151 -7.51 -1.87 1.27
C LEU A 151 -8.20 -1.17 2.46
N ASN A 152 -9.26 -0.41 2.20
CA ASN A 152 -10.08 0.26 3.21
C ASN A 152 -11.52 0.46 2.71
N GLU A 153 -12.44 0.66 3.65
CA GLU A 153 -13.85 0.85 3.37
C GLU A 153 -14.16 2.15 2.64
N ASP A 154 -13.46 3.23 2.93
CA ASP A 154 -13.72 4.54 2.32
C ASP A 154 -13.45 4.52 0.81
N ASP A 155 -12.37 3.88 0.36
CA ASP A 155 -12.08 3.71 -1.06
C ASP A 155 -13.12 2.80 -1.73
N ARG A 156 -13.62 1.76 -1.04
CA ARG A 156 -14.73 0.92 -1.51
C ARG A 156 -16.02 1.74 -1.64
N HIS A 157 -16.38 2.51 -0.62
CA HIS A 157 -17.53 3.40 -0.63
C HIS A 157 -17.47 4.39 -1.78
N PHE A 158 -16.35 5.07 -1.95
CA PHE A 158 -16.14 6.00 -3.05
C PHE A 158 -16.42 5.34 -4.42
N PHE A 159 -15.91 4.13 -4.67
CA PHE A 159 -16.13 3.44 -5.93
C PHE A 159 -17.60 3.01 -6.13
N THR A 160 -18.29 2.63 -5.08
CA THR A 160 -19.70 2.21 -5.17
C THR A 160 -20.64 3.41 -5.33
N GLU A 161 -20.42 4.51 -4.62
CA GLU A 161 -21.18 5.76 -4.74
C GLU A 161 -21.01 6.40 -6.13
N GLU A 162 -19.80 6.42 -6.65
CA GLU A 162 -19.51 6.89 -8.01
C GLU A 162 -19.96 5.89 -9.10
N ARG A 163 -20.59 4.79 -8.70
CA ARG A 163 -21.08 3.73 -9.60
C ARG A 163 -20.00 3.20 -10.57
N LEU A 164 -18.75 3.14 -10.10
CA LEU A 164 -17.62 2.57 -10.84
C LEU A 164 -17.66 1.04 -10.80
N VAL A 165 -18.18 0.47 -9.68
CA VAL A 165 -18.34 -0.96 -9.47
C VAL A 165 -19.65 -1.25 -8.73
N ALA A 166 -20.27 -2.40 -8.99
CA ALA A 166 -21.44 -2.85 -8.26
C ALA A 166 -21.05 -3.33 -6.84
N PRO A 167 -21.81 -3.00 -5.77
CA PRO A 167 -21.48 -3.38 -4.39
C PRO A 167 -21.18 -4.87 -4.21
N GLY A 168 -21.99 -5.76 -4.82
CA GLY A 168 -21.82 -7.21 -4.72
C GLY A 168 -20.57 -7.78 -5.41
N ARG A 169 -19.75 -6.94 -6.06
CA ARG A 169 -18.51 -7.31 -6.71
C ARG A 169 -17.29 -6.66 -6.05
N THR A 170 -17.46 -6.18 -4.83
CA THR A 170 -16.39 -5.55 -4.05
C THR A 170 -15.96 -6.40 -2.87
N PHE A 171 -14.72 -6.26 -2.47
CA PHE A 171 -14.18 -6.88 -1.27
C PHE A 171 -13.18 -5.92 -0.62
N VAL A 172 -13.13 -5.87 0.72
CA VAL A 172 -12.11 -5.12 1.45
C VAL A 172 -11.11 -6.09 2.04
N LEU A 173 -9.88 -6.00 1.55
CA LEU A 173 -8.74 -6.71 2.06
C LEU A 173 -8.11 -5.85 3.17
N PRO A 174 -7.86 -6.36 4.37
CA PRO A 174 -7.24 -5.57 5.44
C PRO A 174 -5.73 -5.39 5.20
N GLY A 175 -5.39 -4.71 4.09
CA GLY A 175 -4.02 -4.40 3.71
C GLY A 175 -3.25 -5.55 3.07
N GLU A 176 -1.93 -5.40 3.08
CA GLU A 176 -0.99 -6.38 2.49
C GLU A 176 -0.37 -7.30 3.55
N GLY A 177 -0.63 -7.00 4.84
CA GLY A 177 -0.07 -7.73 5.98
C GLY A 177 1.35 -7.30 6.37
N VAL A 178 1.68 -7.51 7.63
CA VAL A 178 3.03 -7.28 8.17
C VAL A 178 3.61 -8.58 8.71
N ASP A 179 4.93 -8.73 8.59
CA ASP A 179 5.69 -9.81 9.21
C ASP A 179 5.87 -9.54 10.72
N SER A 180 4.95 -10.03 11.53
CA SER A 180 4.98 -9.79 12.98
C SER A 180 6.11 -10.52 13.72
N VAL A 181 6.84 -11.40 13.03
CA VAL A 181 8.03 -12.09 13.53
C VAL A 181 9.28 -11.28 13.25
N ALA A 182 9.45 -10.79 12.00
CA ALA A 182 10.56 -9.91 11.66
C ALA A 182 10.44 -8.53 12.35
N PHE A 183 9.21 -8.02 12.51
CA PHE A 183 8.91 -6.79 13.26
C PHE A 183 8.45 -7.13 14.68
N PHE A 184 9.35 -7.76 15.45
CA PHE A 184 9.11 -8.10 16.85
C PHE A 184 9.61 -6.96 17.76
N PRO A 185 8.88 -6.61 18.86
CA PRO A 185 9.26 -5.52 19.73
C PRO A 185 10.49 -5.86 20.58
N ALA A 186 11.41 -4.91 20.70
CA ALA A 186 12.43 -4.94 21.74
C ALA A 186 11.82 -4.59 23.12
N PRO A 187 12.52 -4.89 24.23
CA PRO A 187 12.12 -4.44 25.55
C PRO A 187 11.91 -2.93 25.62
N PHE A 188 10.86 -2.49 26.31
CA PHE A 188 10.60 -1.07 26.49
C PHE A 188 11.63 -0.43 27.42
N GLU A 189 12.29 0.62 26.93
CA GLU A 189 13.26 1.39 27.71
C GLU A 189 12.65 2.73 28.16
N PRO A 190 12.29 2.88 29.43
CA PRO A 190 11.81 4.15 29.97
C PRO A 190 12.96 5.14 30.18
N GLY A 191 12.63 6.44 30.19
CA GLY A 191 13.56 7.49 30.66
C GLY A 191 14.57 7.98 29.64
N LYS A 192 14.32 7.79 28.33
CA LYS A 192 15.14 8.39 27.29
C LYS A 192 15.14 9.95 27.42
N PRO A 193 16.30 10.62 27.17
CA PRO A 193 16.42 12.08 27.36
C PRO A 193 15.59 12.88 26.37
N ALA A 194 15.14 12.27 25.28
CA ALA A 194 14.29 12.91 24.28
C ALA A 194 13.36 11.86 23.65
N VAL A 195 12.15 12.29 23.28
CA VAL A 195 11.19 11.45 22.55
C VAL A 195 11.54 11.46 21.06
N THR A 196 11.68 10.28 20.46
CA THR A 196 12.04 10.10 19.05
C THR A 196 10.79 9.80 18.22
N PHE A 197 10.47 10.71 17.31
CA PHE A 197 9.42 10.56 16.31
C PHE A 197 10.04 10.18 14.97
N LEU A 198 9.58 9.08 14.36
CA LEU A 198 10.10 8.57 13.10
C LEU A 198 9.03 8.60 12.01
N LEU A 199 9.35 9.24 10.88
CA LEU A 199 8.57 9.17 9.65
C LEU A 199 9.28 8.26 8.64
N ILE A 200 8.59 7.22 8.16
CA ILE A 200 9.10 6.29 7.15
C ILE A 200 8.28 6.42 5.87
N GLY A 201 8.92 6.73 4.76
CA GLY A 201 8.23 6.79 3.47
C GLY A 201 9.01 7.46 2.36
N ARG A 202 8.44 7.46 1.16
CA ARG A 202 9.02 8.20 0.03
C ARG A 202 9.11 9.70 0.34
N ILE A 203 10.20 10.32 -0.08
CA ILE A 203 10.42 11.76 0.16
C ILE A 203 9.61 12.57 -0.86
N ILE A 204 8.31 12.63 -0.64
CA ILE A 204 7.34 13.34 -1.46
C ILE A 204 6.38 14.17 -0.57
N ARG A 205 5.87 15.27 -1.12
CA ARG A 205 4.97 16.19 -0.40
C ARG A 205 3.77 15.49 0.24
N HIS A 206 3.18 14.51 -0.46
CA HIS A 206 1.97 13.84 0.02
C HIS A 206 2.17 12.89 1.21
N LYS A 207 3.42 12.66 1.62
CA LYS A 207 3.72 11.97 2.89
C LYS A 207 3.67 12.91 4.11
N GLY A 208 3.35 14.20 3.90
CA GLY A 208 3.20 15.17 4.98
C GLY A 208 4.53 15.56 5.64
N ILE A 209 5.65 15.45 4.91
CA ILE A 209 6.98 15.75 5.48
C ILE A 209 7.10 17.24 5.84
N TYR A 210 6.47 18.15 5.09
CA TYR A 210 6.44 19.57 5.44
C TYR A 210 5.71 19.82 6.75
N GLU A 211 4.58 19.15 6.96
CA GLU A 211 3.80 19.21 8.19
C GLU A 211 4.60 18.65 9.37
N PHE A 212 5.32 17.55 9.15
CA PHE A 212 6.19 16.96 10.17
C PHE A 212 7.34 17.87 10.56
N VAL A 213 8.02 18.53 9.59
CA VAL A 213 9.06 19.51 9.82
C VAL A 213 8.51 20.71 10.59
N ARG A 214 7.35 21.24 10.16
CA ARG A 214 6.74 22.38 10.84
C ARG A 214 6.30 22.04 12.26
N ALA A 215 5.74 20.87 12.48
CA ALA A 215 5.41 20.37 13.82
C ALA A 215 6.66 20.26 14.70
N ALA A 216 7.78 19.76 14.17
CA ALA A 216 9.06 19.70 14.89
C ALA A 216 9.56 21.10 15.31
N GLU A 217 9.44 22.11 14.44
CA GLU A 217 9.78 23.50 14.78
C GLU A 217 8.92 24.02 15.93
N LEU A 218 7.60 23.82 15.86
CA LEU A 218 6.66 24.26 16.90
C LEU A 218 6.94 23.62 18.26
N LEU A 219 7.21 22.32 18.31
CA LEU A 219 7.54 21.60 19.55
C LEU A 219 8.86 22.08 20.18
N ARG A 220 9.86 22.39 19.34
CA ARG A 220 11.13 22.95 19.82
C ARG A 220 10.97 24.35 20.38
N GLN A 221 10.13 25.19 19.76
CA GLN A 221 9.80 26.51 20.29
C GLN A 221 9.14 26.43 21.67
N GLN A 222 8.43 25.33 21.96
CA GLN A 222 7.87 25.02 23.27
C GLN A 222 8.90 24.44 24.26
N GLY A 223 10.16 24.26 23.84
CA GLY A 223 11.22 23.72 24.69
C GLY A 223 11.17 22.20 24.90
N LEU A 224 10.40 21.45 24.10
CA LEU A 224 10.28 20.01 24.25
C LEU A 224 11.52 19.27 23.74
N ALA A 225 12.03 18.33 24.52
CA ALA A 225 13.18 17.50 24.15
C ALA A 225 12.74 16.39 23.18
N ILE A 226 12.77 16.68 21.89
CA ILE A 226 12.34 15.77 20.82
C ILE A 226 13.46 15.53 19.79
N ARG A 227 13.39 14.35 19.15
CA ARG A 227 14.14 14.00 17.93
C ARG A 227 13.15 13.64 16.83
N CYS A 228 13.19 14.36 15.72
CA CYS A 228 12.40 14.04 14.53
C CYS A 228 13.31 13.41 13.49
N GLN A 229 12.96 12.22 13.01
CA GLN A 229 13.75 11.43 12.08
C GLN A 229 12.95 11.12 10.82
N LEU A 230 13.62 11.15 9.67
CA LEU A 230 13.05 10.83 8.37
C LEU A 230 13.86 9.69 7.73
N LEU A 231 13.22 8.57 7.46
CA LEU A 231 13.79 7.43 6.75
C LEU A 231 13.05 7.22 5.43
N GLY A 232 13.76 7.23 4.30
CA GLY A 232 13.11 6.98 3.02
C GLY A 232 13.95 7.39 1.81
N PHE A 233 13.46 7.03 0.65
CA PHE A 233 14.17 7.29 -0.61
C PHE A 233 13.58 8.48 -1.35
N TYR A 234 14.45 9.16 -2.10
CA TYR A 234 14.05 10.18 -3.05
C TYR A 234 13.39 9.53 -4.26
N ASP A 235 12.19 9.96 -4.58
CA ASP A 235 11.43 9.51 -5.74
C ASP A 235 11.68 10.49 -6.91
N ASP A 236 12.94 10.49 -7.40
CA ASP A 236 13.38 11.40 -8.45
C ASP A 236 12.47 11.26 -9.69
N GLY A 237 12.13 12.41 -10.30
CA GLY A 237 11.17 12.48 -11.40
C GLY A 237 9.69 12.38 -10.98
N ASN A 238 9.37 12.33 -9.70
CA ASN A 238 8.01 12.49 -9.22
C ASN A 238 7.66 13.99 -9.15
N PRO A 239 6.55 14.47 -9.76
CA PRO A 239 6.19 15.90 -9.76
C PRO A 239 6.02 16.52 -8.37
N VAL A 240 5.83 15.70 -7.36
CA VAL A 240 5.64 16.12 -5.96
C VAL A 240 6.79 15.67 -5.05
N ALA A 241 7.93 15.27 -5.64
CA ALA A 241 9.15 14.99 -4.90
C ALA A 241 9.62 16.23 -4.13
N ILE A 242 10.13 16.01 -2.92
CA ILE A 242 10.79 17.08 -2.16
C ILE A 242 12.25 17.14 -2.61
N PRO A 243 12.74 18.33 -3.03
CA PRO A 243 14.11 18.49 -3.46
C PRO A 243 15.13 18.13 -2.36
N ARG A 244 16.27 17.52 -2.74
CA ARG A 244 17.33 17.09 -1.81
C ARG A 244 17.82 18.25 -0.93
N HIS A 245 18.06 19.43 -1.51
CA HIS A 245 18.53 20.60 -0.79
C HIS A 245 17.59 21.03 0.36
N LYS A 246 16.26 20.75 0.23
CA LYS A 246 15.32 21.05 1.33
C LYS A 246 15.52 20.11 2.52
N VAL A 247 15.75 18.84 2.27
CA VAL A 247 16.01 17.86 3.33
C VAL A 247 17.36 18.16 3.99
N GLU A 248 18.36 18.55 3.20
CA GLU A 248 19.67 18.98 3.69
C GLU A 248 19.57 20.25 4.54
N GLU A 249 18.79 21.26 4.10
CA GLU A 249 18.47 22.46 4.87
C GLU A 249 17.88 22.13 6.24
N TRP A 250 16.86 21.28 6.29
CA TRP A 250 16.24 20.88 7.56
C TRP A 250 17.20 20.11 8.47
N SER A 251 18.06 19.28 7.90
CA SER A 251 19.07 18.53 8.65
C SER A 251 20.18 19.43 9.18
N SER A 252 20.67 20.40 8.41
CA SER A 252 21.70 21.36 8.84
C SER A 252 21.20 22.27 9.96
N ARG A 253 19.91 22.65 9.90
CA ARG A 253 19.21 23.39 10.97
C ARG A 253 18.82 22.48 12.16
N ARG A 254 19.18 21.21 12.11
CA ARG A 254 18.84 20.18 13.12
C ARG A 254 17.34 20.06 13.42
N ILE A 255 16.44 20.46 12.51
CA ILE A 255 15.00 20.34 12.67
C ILE A 255 14.59 18.88 12.60
N LEU A 256 15.15 18.14 11.64
CA LEU A 256 15.03 16.69 11.54
C LEU A 256 16.39 16.04 11.24
N THR A 257 16.50 14.74 11.46
CA THR A 257 17.65 13.94 11.02
C THR A 257 17.22 13.05 9.87
N TYR A 258 17.84 13.21 8.70
CA TYR A 258 17.62 12.31 7.57
C TYR A 258 18.52 11.07 7.73
N LEU A 259 17.90 9.90 7.76
CA LEU A 259 18.56 8.61 8.03
C LEU A 259 18.94 7.84 6.76
N GLY A 260 18.68 8.43 5.57
CA GLY A 260 18.92 7.74 4.31
C GLY A 260 17.78 6.80 3.93
N HIS A 261 18.12 5.74 3.17
CA HIS A 261 17.21 4.71 2.68
C HIS A 261 17.78 3.32 2.96
N THR A 262 16.92 2.43 3.42
CA THR A 262 17.20 1.01 3.61
C THR A 262 15.98 0.16 3.29
N ASP A 263 16.20 -1.11 2.93
CA ASP A 263 15.15 -2.11 2.80
C ASP A 263 14.80 -2.75 4.18
N ASP A 264 15.74 -2.71 5.14
CA ASP A 264 15.54 -3.13 6.54
C ASP A 264 15.28 -1.90 7.42
N VAL A 265 14.03 -1.67 7.75
CA VAL A 265 13.59 -0.53 8.58
C VAL A 265 13.47 -0.87 10.06
N ALA A 266 13.51 -2.16 10.44
CA ALA A 266 13.29 -2.60 11.80
C ALA A 266 14.25 -1.97 12.83
N PRO A 267 15.57 -1.84 12.61
CA PRO A 267 16.50 -1.21 13.55
C PRO A 267 16.17 0.27 13.83
N PHE A 268 15.60 0.97 12.86
CA PHE A 268 15.20 2.38 13.01
C PHE A 268 13.88 2.51 13.76
N ILE A 269 12.93 1.60 13.51
CA ILE A 269 11.66 1.54 14.26
C ILE A 269 11.96 1.19 15.73
N GLU A 270 12.89 0.28 15.98
CA GLU A 270 13.29 -0.11 17.34
C GLU A 270 13.72 1.11 18.17
N GLN A 271 14.53 2.00 17.61
CA GLN A 271 15.04 3.19 18.26
C GLN A 271 13.99 4.29 18.46
N ALA A 272 12.92 4.28 17.65
CA ALA A 272 11.84 5.26 17.74
C ALA A 272 10.93 4.99 18.95
N ASP A 273 10.28 6.05 19.44
CA ASP A 273 9.24 5.96 20.46
C ASP A 273 7.84 6.00 19.83
N CYS A 274 7.69 6.68 18.69
CA CYS A 274 6.42 6.83 17.99
C CYS A 274 6.65 6.92 16.48
N ILE A 275 5.79 6.26 15.71
CA ILE A 275 5.77 6.38 14.25
C ILE A 275 4.79 7.47 13.85
N VAL A 276 5.26 8.40 13.00
CA VAL A 276 4.46 9.57 12.58
C VAL A 276 4.26 9.51 11.07
N LEU A 277 3.00 9.58 10.61
CA LEU A 277 2.66 9.55 9.18
C LEU A 277 1.54 10.54 8.83
N PRO A 278 1.83 11.85 8.66
CA PRO A 278 0.83 12.86 8.33
C PRO A 278 0.49 12.88 6.84
N SER A 279 0.37 11.70 6.22
CA SER A 279 0.11 11.52 4.80
C SER A 279 -1.27 12.04 4.41
N TYR A 280 -1.35 12.66 3.22
CA TYR A 280 -2.61 13.17 2.68
C TYR A 280 -3.56 12.06 2.20
N ARG A 281 -3.05 10.88 1.89
CA ARG A 281 -3.84 9.72 1.52
C ARG A 281 -3.02 8.42 1.58
N GLU A 282 -3.61 7.37 2.15
CA GLU A 282 -3.04 6.03 2.20
C GLU A 282 -4.12 4.98 1.89
N GLY A 283 -3.70 3.86 1.30
CA GLY A 283 -4.54 2.67 1.20
C GLY A 283 -4.62 1.95 2.54
N LEU A 284 -3.50 1.34 2.95
CA LEU A 284 -3.18 0.92 4.32
C LEU A 284 -1.65 1.04 4.48
N PRO A 285 -1.15 1.93 5.34
CA PRO A 285 0.28 2.26 5.38
C PRO A 285 1.11 1.19 6.09
N LEU A 286 2.01 0.53 5.35
CA LEU A 286 2.88 -0.52 5.89
C LEU A 286 3.77 -0.01 7.03
N SER A 287 4.29 1.22 6.94
CA SER A 287 5.14 1.79 8.00
C SER A 287 4.43 1.92 9.35
N LEU A 288 3.11 2.17 9.35
CA LEU A 288 2.33 2.15 10.59
C LEU A 288 2.12 0.72 11.09
N LEU A 289 1.89 -0.26 10.20
CA LEU A 289 1.80 -1.67 10.58
C LEU A 289 3.12 -2.20 11.15
N GLU A 290 4.25 -1.87 10.52
CA GLU A 290 5.59 -2.22 10.97
C GLU A 290 5.87 -1.63 12.38
N GLY A 291 5.55 -0.34 12.56
CA GLY A 291 5.69 0.34 13.86
C GLY A 291 4.79 -0.24 14.94
N ALA A 292 3.51 -0.45 14.64
CA ALA A 292 2.56 -1.06 15.55
C ALA A 292 2.97 -2.49 15.93
N SER A 293 3.45 -3.28 14.98
CA SER A 293 3.99 -4.62 15.23
C SER A 293 5.14 -4.61 16.23
N MET A 294 5.94 -3.55 16.26
CA MET A 294 7.05 -3.34 17.19
C MET A 294 6.65 -2.56 18.45
N CYS A 295 5.38 -2.58 18.85
CA CYS A 295 4.84 -1.87 20.01
C CYS A 295 5.14 -0.36 20.00
N LYS A 296 5.14 0.30 18.84
CA LYS A 296 5.28 1.75 18.77
C LYS A 296 3.90 2.39 18.69
N ALA A 297 3.68 3.47 19.44
CA ALA A 297 2.52 4.33 19.30
C ALA A 297 2.50 4.96 17.90
N LEU A 298 1.31 5.28 17.41
CA LEU A 298 1.10 5.80 16.08
C LEU A 298 0.52 7.22 16.12
N ILE A 299 1.06 8.13 15.30
CA ILE A 299 0.43 9.43 15.05
C ILE A 299 0.31 9.61 13.54
N ALA A 300 -0.90 9.80 13.03
CA ALA A 300 -1.10 9.95 11.59
C ALA A 300 -2.20 10.97 11.26
N ALA A 301 -2.22 11.42 10.01
CA ALA A 301 -3.36 12.20 9.54
C ALA A 301 -4.62 11.32 9.49
N ASP A 302 -5.78 11.93 9.76
CA ASP A 302 -7.10 11.29 9.70
C ASP A 302 -7.52 11.00 8.25
N THR A 303 -6.82 10.03 7.65
CA THR A 303 -7.05 9.55 6.29
C THR A 303 -7.52 8.11 6.30
N PRO A 304 -8.21 7.64 5.26
CA PRO A 304 -8.88 6.33 5.26
C PRO A 304 -8.05 5.16 5.79
N GLY A 305 -6.87 4.93 5.21
CA GLY A 305 -5.99 3.83 5.64
C GLY A 305 -5.39 4.00 7.03
N CYS A 306 -5.13 5.24 7.47
CA CYS A 306 -4.62 5.52 8.82
C CYS A 306 -5.69 5.31 9.88
N ARG A 307 -6.92 5.79 9.62
CA ARG A 307 -8.11 5.61 10.49
C ARG A 307 -8.42 4.14 10.74
N THR A 308 -8.15 3.26 9.78
CA THR A 308 -8.33 1.82 9.95
C THR A 308 -7.43 1.25 11.04
N LEU A 309 -6.22 1.79 11.21
CA LEU A 309 -5.22 1.29 12.15
C LEU A 309 -5.26 1.98 13.50
N ILE A 310 -5.57 3.28 13.55
CA ILE A 310 -5.48 4.09 14.74
C ILE A 310 -6.84 4.23 15.41
N GLU A 311 -6.86 3.93 16.70
CA GLU A 311 -7.94 4.21 17.62
C GLU A 311 -7.48 5.31 18.57
N GLU A 312 -8.15 6.49 18.49
CA GLU A 312 -7.76 7.72 19.15
C GLU A 312 -7.59 7.54 20.66
N GLY A 313 -6.42 7.86 21.20
CA GLY A 313 -6.09 7.74 22.60
C GLY A 313 -5.80 6.32 23.11
N VAL A 314 -6.05 5.29 22.31
CA VAL A 314 -5.82 3.87 22.68
C VAL A 314 -4.45 3.42 22.16
N ASN A 315 -4.26 3.40 20.85
CA ASN A 315 -3.02 2.95 20.22
C ASN A 315 -2.27 4.06 19.47
N GLY A 316 -2.79 5.27 19.51
CA GLY A 316 -2.21 6.43 18.83
C GLY A 316 -3.14 7.62 18.78
N TYR A 317 -2.81 8.57 17.91
CA TYR A 317 -3.56 9.81 17.70
C TYR A 317 -3.74 10.10 16.22
N LEU A 318 -4.90 10.65 15.86
CA LEU A 318 -5.20 11.17 14.55
C LEU A 318 -5.13 12.71 14.55
N CYS A 319 -4.42 13.30 13.59
CA CYS A 319 -4.40 14.73 13.35
C CYS A 319 -5.16 15.08 12.07
N ARG A 320 -5.56 16.34 11.93
CA ARG A 320 -6.17 16.82 10.69
C ARG A 320 -5.19 16.76 9.53
N GLU A 321 -5.70 16.40 8.36
CA GLU A 321 -4.90 16.36 7.12
C GLU A 321 -4.34 17.74 6.78
N LYS A 322 -3.06 17.83 6.43
CA LYS A 322 -2.35 19.08 6.05
C LYS A 322 -2.32 20.15 7.15
N ASP A 323 -2.39 19.76 8.40
CA ASP A 323 -2.40 20.65 9.56
C ASP A 323 -1.22 20.35 10.48
N ALA A 324 -0.16 21.15 10.35
CA ALA A 324 1.07 21.00 11.12
C ALA A 324 0.88 21.37 12.60
N GLU A 325 0.00 22.33 12.89
CA GLU A 325 -0.32 22.73 14.25
C GLU A 325 -1.07 21.63 15.01
N ASP A 326 -2.02 20.97 14.35
CA ASP A 326 -2.73 19.85 14.95
C ASP A 326 -1.83 18.63 15.11
N LEU A 327 -0.97 18.34 14.13
CA LEU A 327 0.07 17.34 14.26
C LEU A 327 0.99 17.62 15.46
N ALA A 328 1.46 18.85 15.62
CA ALA A 328 2.29 19.26 16.75
C ALA A 328 1.56 19.05 18.08
N LYS A 329 0.27 19.38 18.17
CA LYS A 329 -0.55 19.14 19.37
C LYS A 329 -0.61 17.65 19.72
N LYS A 330 -0.87 16.76 18.74
CA LYS A 330 -0.90 15.31 18.96
C LYS A 330 0.46 14.75 19.40
N MET A 331 1.54 15.24 18.79
CA MET A 331 2.91 14.90 19.20
C MET A 331 3.22 15.39 20.62
N ALA A 332 2.77 16.60 21.01
CA ALA A 332 2.92 17.13 22.36
C ALA A 332 2.12 16.31 23.38
N VAL A 333 0.88 15.94 23.06
CA VAL A 333 0.06 15.06 23.91
C VAL A 333 0.81 13.75 24.19
N TYR A 334 1.32 13.10 23.15
CA TYR A 334 2.12 11.88 23.33
C TYR A 334 3.39 12.13 24.13
N TYR A 335 4.10 13.24 23.88
CA TYR A 335 5.33 13.59 24.62
C TYR A 335 5.09 13.63 26.13
N HIS A 336 3.99 14.24 26.58
CA HIS A 336 3.67 14.41 28.00
C HIS A 336 3.05 13.18 28.68
N LEU A 337 2.74 12.10 27.94
CA LEU A 337 2.24 10.88 28.56
C LEU A 337 3.30 10.27 29.50
N PRO A 338 2.86 9.70 30.64
CA PRO A 338 3.72 8.87 31.47
C PRO A 338 4.29 7.67 30.68
N ALA A 339 5.47 7.19 31.07
CA ALA A 339 6.12 6.07 30.40
C ALA A 339 5.23 4.81 30.35
N ALA A 340 4.47 4.53 31.40
CA ALA A 340 3.52 3.42 31.42
C ALA A 340 2.41 3.56 30.36
N ALA A 341 1.87 4.78 30.18
CA ALA A 341 0.85 5.03 29.17
C ALA A 341 1.41 4.91 27.73
N LYS A 342 2.63 5.39 27.49
CA LYS A 342 3.32 5.22 26.18
C LYS A 342 3.52 3.73 25.87
N ARG A 343 3.95 2.94 26.87
CA ARG A 343 4.12 1.48 26.75
C ARG A 343 2.79 0.81 26.41
N GLN A 344 1.73 1.13 27.16
CA GLN A 344 0.40 0.53 26.95
C GLN A 344 -0.12 0.84 25.55
N MET A 345 0.01 2.09 25.11
CA MET A 345 -0.39 2.51 23.74
C MET A 345 0.33 1.69 22.64
N GLY A 346 1.62 1.38 22.83
CA GLY A 346 2.37 0.50 21.93
C GLY A 346 1.87 -0.94 21.95
N ILE A 347 1.52 -1.49 23.14
CA ILE A 347 0.96 -2.84 23.28
C ILE A 347 -0.37 -2.93 22.52
N GLU A 348 -1.28 -1.96 22.73
CA GLU A 348 -2.57 -1.90 22.03
C GLU A 348 -2.40 -1.80 20.49
N ALA A 349 -1.37 -1.07 20.05
CA ALA A 349 -1.06 -1.00 18.61
C ALA A 349 -0.66 -2.37 18.04
N ARG A 350 0.18 -3.12 18.77
CA ARG A 350 0.58 -4.48 18.39
C ARG A 350 -0.59 -5.45 18.42
N ASP A 351 -1.39 -5.43 19.46
CA ASP A 351 -2.55 -6.33 19.62
C ASP A 351 -3.52 -6.16 18.46
N LYS A 352 -3.78 -4.93 18.03
CA LYS A 352 -4.59 -4.63 16.85
C LYS A 352 -3.99 -5.23 15.58
N VAL A 353 -2.67 -5.15 15.40
CA VAL A 353 -1.97 -5.76 14.27
C VAL A 353 -2.08 -7.28 14.27
N LEU A 354 -1.82 -7.91 15.42
CA LEU A 354 -1.89 -9.37 15.55
C LEU A 354 -3.32 -9.90 15.32
N ALA A 355 -4.32 -9.14 15.74
CA ALA A 355 -5.72 -9.51 15.56
C ALA A 355 -6.17 -9.48 14.09
N GLY A 356 -5.60 -8.60 13.24
CA GLY A 356 -6.18 -8.35 11.92
C GLY A 356 -5.24 -8.23 10.73
N PHE A 357 -3.94 -7.96 10.94
CA PHE A 357 -3.09 -7.40 9.88
C PHE A 357 -1.77 -8.17 9.68
N THR A 358 -1.65 -9.40 10.19
CA THR A 358 -0.45 -10.22 9.93
C THR A 358 -0.46 -10.77 8.50
N ARG A 359 0.71 -11.00 7.92
CA ARG A 359 0.84 -11.58 6.56
C ARG A 359 0.20 -12.97 6.45
N GLU A 360 0.23 -13.77 7.53
CA GLU A 360 -0.40 -15.09 7.60
C GLU A 360 -1.92 -14.98 7.44
N ARG A 361 -2.53 -14.03 8.17
CA ARG A 361 -3.97 -13.77 8.08
C ARG A 361 -4.36 -13.30 6.68
N ILE A 362 -3.59 -12.37 6.12
CA ILE A 362 -3.84 -11.87 4.76
C ILE A 362 -3.72 -12.99 3.72
N ALA A 363 -2.68 -13.83 3.80
CA ALA A 363 -2.52 -14.98 2.92
C ALA A 363 -3.68 -15.97 3.05
N GLY A 364 -4.18 -16.21 4.27
CA GLY A 364 -5.38 -17.02 4.50
C GLY A 364 -6.63 -16.46 3.82
N ILE A 365 -6.83 -15.14 3.87
CA ILE A 365 -7.93 -14.47 3.17
C ILE A 365 -7.80 -14.64 1.66
N TYR A 366 -6.60 -14.45 1.10
CA TYR A 366 -6.35 -14.67 -0.33
C TYR A 366 -6.69 -16.12 -0.73
N LEU A 367 -6.23 -17.12 0.03
CA LEU A 367 -6.52 -18.53 -0.26
C LEU A 367 -8.02 -18.81 -0.32
N GLN A 368 -8.78 -18.41 0.69
CA GLN A 368 -10.23 -18.59 0.74
C GLN A 368 -10.93 -17.92 -0.46
N LYS A 369 -10.51 -16.71 -0.79
CA LYS A 369 -11.07 -15.96 -1.93
C LYS A 369 -10.69 -16.59 -3.26
N ILE A 370 -9.45 -17.03 -3.45
CA ILE A 370 -8.99 -17.71 -4.66
C ILE A 370 -9.82 -18.98 -4.88
N ASP A 371 -9.99 -19.81 -3.85
CA ASP A 371 -10.79 -21.03 -3.96
C ASP A 371 -12.22 -20.72 -4.38
N SER A 372 -12.84 -19.72 -3.77
CA SER A 372 -14.20 -19.29 -4.11
C SER A 372 -14.32 -18.73 -5.54
N LEU A 373 -13.30 -18.01 -6.01
CA LEU A 373 -13.27 -17.40 -7.35
C LEU A 373 -13.05 -18.48 -8.44
N LEU A 374 -12.21 -19.47 -8.17
CA LEU A 374 -11.92 -20.57 -9.08
C LEU A 374 -13.02 -21.64 -9.12
N ALA A 375 -13.88 -21.72 -8.09
CA ALA A 375 -15.03 -22.59 -8.07
C ALA A 375 -16.23 -22.02 -8.87
N ARG A 376 -16.25 -20.71 -9.15
CA ARG A 376 -17.34 -20.10 -9.93
C ARG A 376 -17.25 -20.52 -11.40
N PRO A 377 -18.33 -21.03 -12.02
CA PRO A 377 -18.31 -21.27 -13.46
C PRO A 377 -18.05 -19.95 -14.20
N VAL A 378 -17.19 -20.02 -15.23
CA VAL A 378 -16.97 -18.87 -16.12
C VAL A 378 -18.31 -18.55 -16.79
N VAL A 379 -18.97 -17.48 -16.33
CA VAL A 379 -20.20 -17.01 -16.96
C VAL A 379 -19.85 -16.55 -18.37
N SER A 380 -20.09 -17.40 -19.35
CA SER A 380 -20.08 -17.03 -20.76
C SER A 380 -21.20 -16.02 -20.97
N GLY A 381 -20.83 -14.72 -21.06
CA GLY A 381 -21.79 -13.63 -21.34
C GLY A 381 -22.38 -13.76 -22.74
N THR A 382 -23.45 -14.54 -22.84
CA THR A 382 -24.46 -14.48 -23.90
C THR A 382 -25.80 -14.20 -23.23
N SER A 383 -26.06 -12.92 -22.87
CA SER A 383 -27.44 -12.49 -22.78
C SER A 383 -27.98 -12.39 -24.19
N ALA A 384 -28.79 -13.36 -24.57
CA ALA A 384 -29.63 -13.27 -25.74
C ALA A 384 -30.46 -11.98 -25.65
N ILE A 385 -30.31 -11.14 -26.67
CA ILE A 385 -31.28 -10.11 -26.98
C ILE A 385 -32.50 -10.88 -27.48
N THR A 386 -33.45 -11.12 -26.59
CA THR A 386 -34.81 -11.47 -27.02
C THR A 386 -35.48 -10.18 -27.43
N ASN A 387 -35.57 -9.97 -28.75
CA ASN A 387 -36.56 -9.08 -29.35
C ASN A 387 -37.97 -9.57 -29.02
N SER A 388 -38.76 -8.74 -28.40
CA SER A 388 -40.21 -8.71 -28.51
C SER A 388 -40.72 -7.28 -28.28
#